data_b71c7ede35df03d3328ffe26d111d83e
#
_entry.id   b71c7ede35df03d3328ffe26d111d83e
#
_cell.length_a   1.000
_cell.length_b   1.000
_cell.length_c   1.000
_cell.angle_alpha   90.00
_cell.angle_beta   90.00
_cell.angle_gamma   90.00
#
_symmetry.space_group_name_H-M   'P 1'
#
loop_
_entity.id
_entity.type
_entity.pdbx_description
1 polymer ?
#
loop_
_entity_poly.entity_id
_entity_poly.type
_entity_poly.pdbx_seq_one_letter_code
_entity_poly.pdbx_strand_id
1 'polypeptide(L)'
;MDSFLKEIDTELLKRWLLNQNEDDWDVKEVNDNIVIETKYGLGFINFYPDCIIELDVENKMTKEKVFFIHFQMNNFHHALGLLYDMRLCLQRLTTSKKTKVLLSCTSGLTTGFFAEKLNEGVQLLNKDFEFNAVSYGNLYDMAKDYDVILLAPQVSFRLSEVEGVLKNKRVYAL
;
A
#
# COMPACT_ATOMS: atom_id res chain seq x y z
N MET A 1 -8.48 3.04 35.61
CA MET A 1 -7.30 3.93 35.76
C MET A 1 -7.81 5.32 36.05
N ASP A 2 -7.17 6.06 36.93
CA ASP A 2 -7.52 7.43 37.30
C ASP A 2 -7.48 8.34 36.04
N SER A 3 -8.43 9.26 35.90
CA SER A 3 -8.49 10.24 34.79
C SER A 3 -7.19 11.04 34.66
N PHE A 4 -6.64 11.42 35.80
CA PHE A 4 -5.36 12.13 35.88
C PHE A 4 -4.19 11.37 35.23
N LEU A 5 -4.09 10.05 35.44
CA LEU A 5 -3.07 9.24 34.81
C LEU A 5 -3.26 9.11 33.30
N LYS A 6 -4.50 9.07 32.84
CA LYS A 6 -4.82 9.06 31.40
C LYS A 6 -4.38 10.35 30.71
N GLU A 7 -4.60 11.50 31.37
CA GLU A 7 -4.17 12.81 30.86
C GLU A 7 -2.64 12.87 30.75
N ILE A 8 -1.91 12.42 31.79
CA ILE A 8 -0.45 12.35 31.77
C ILE A 8 0.05 11.45 30.63
N ASP A 9 -0.52 10.24 30.50
CA ASP A 9 -0.13 9.30 29.46
C ASP A 9 -0.42 9.85 28.05
N THR A 10 -1.50 10.60 27.87
CA THR A 10 -1.85 11.28 26.61
C THR A 10 -0.82 12.34 26.24
N GLU A 11 -0.44 13.21 27.19
CA GLU A 11 0.57 14.23 26.98
C GLU A 11 1.97 13.62 26.73
N LEU A 12 2.33 12.56 27.46
CA LEU A 12 3.58 11.85 27.23
C LEU A 12 3.61 11.22 25.82
N LEU A 13 2.50 10.64 25.38
CA LEU A 13 2.37 10.05 24.06
C LEU A 13 2.60 11.11 22.96
N LYS A 14 1.94 12.26 23.11
CA LYS A 14 2.09 13.37 22.16
C LYS A 14 3.54 13.83 22.05
N ARG A 15 4.21 14.07 23.18
CA ARG A 15 5.63 14.45 23.22
C ARG A 15 6.55 13.38 22.66
N TRP A 16 6.27 12.11 22.97
CA TRP A 16 7.04 10.98 22.46
C TRP A 16 6.94 10.90 20.93
N LEU A 17 5.74 11.07 20.36
CA LEU A 17 5.51 11.05 18.92
C LEU A 17 6.29 12.15 18.19
N LEU A 18 6.29 13.38 18.72
CA LEU A 18 7.02 14.51 18.14
C LEU A 18 8.55 14.33 18.15
N ASN A 19 9.06 13.43 18.97
CA ASN A 19 10.49 13.07 19.03
C ASN A 19 10.84 11.83 18.21
N GLN A 20 9.88 11.24 17.49
CA GLN A 20 10.15 10.10 16.61
C GLN A 20 10.63 10.61 15.25
N ASN A 21 11.93 10.48 15.00
CA ASN A 21 12.54 10.79 13.71
C ASN A 21 12.88 9.48 13.00
N GLU A 22 12.27 9.23 11.86
CA GLU A 22 12.66 8.18 10.91
C GLU A 22 13.05 8.87 9.59
N ASP A 23 14.02 8.31 8.88
CA ASP A 23 14.63 8.94 7.71
C ASP A 23 13.61 9.31 6.59
N ASP A 24 12.47 8.60 6.54
CA ASP A 24 11.43 8.81 5.52
C ASP A 24 10.12 9.40 6.08
N TRP A 25 10.11 9.85 7.35
CA TRP A 25 8.90 10.32 8.04
C TRP A 25 9.05 11.74 8.51
N ASP A 26 8.16 12.61 8.05
CA ASP A 26 8.07 13.98 8.52
C ASP A 26 6.92 14.08 9.54
N VAL A 27 7.26 14.27 10.80
CA VAL A 27 6.30 14.34 11.91
C VAL A 27 6.11 15.80 12.31
N LYS A 28 4.87 16.27 12.25
CA LYS A 28 4.51 17.68 12.53
C LYS A 28 3.34 17.77 13.48
N GLU A 29 3.36 18.78 14.33
CA GLU A 29 2.19 19.21 15.09
C GLU A 29 1.38 20.22 14.27
N VAL A 30 0.07 19.96 14.16
CA VAL A 30 -0.89 20.83 13.46
C VAL A 30 -2.16 20.93 14.29
N ASN A 31 -2.47 22.12 14.83
CA ASN A 31 -3.66 22.39 15.64
C ASN A 31 -3.85 21.38 16.79
N ASP A 32 -2.82 21.20 17.60
CA ASP A 32 -2.77 20.23 18.71
C ASP A 32 -2.85 18.74 18.33
N ASN A 33 -2.94 18.41 17.05
CA ASN A 33 -2.87 17.06 16.51
C ASN A 33 -1.50 16.78 15.90
N ILE A 34 -1.20 15.51 15.64
CA ILE A 34 0.06 15.11 15.00
C ILE A 34 -0.22 14.56 13.62
N VAL A 35 0.55 15.01 12.65
CA VAL A 35 0.52 14.52 11.27
C VAL A 35 1.86 13.87 10.97
N ILE A 36 1.81 12.63 10.48
CA ILE A 36 2.97 11.90 9.99
C ILE A 36 2.88 11.86 8.47
N GLU A 37 3.82 12.50 7.81
CA GLU A 37 3.87 12.53 6.36
C GLU A 37 4.96 11.58 5.85
N THR A 38 4.57 10.66 4.97
CA THR A 38 5.47 9.76 4.24
C THR A 38 5.34 10.02 2.73
N LYS A 39 6.14 9.35 1.92
CA LYS A 39 6.08 9.50 0.46
C LYS A 39 4.68 9.17 -0.12
N TYR A 40 3.99 8.17 0.41
CA TYR A 40 2.73 7.64 -0.14
C TYR A 40 1.55 7.71 0.82
N GLY A 41 1.77 8.02 2.09
CA GLY A 41 0.74 8.06 3.12
C GLY A 41 0.76 9.31 3.97
N LEU A 42 -0.40 9.65 4.52
CA LEU A 42 -0.59 10.63 5.57
C LEU A 42 -1.19 9.92 6.78
N GLY A 43 -0.53 10.01 7.92
CA GLY A 43 -1.03 9.53 9.19
C GLY A 43 -1.51 10.70 10.02
N PHE A 44 -2.72 10.61 10.57
CA PHE A 44 -3.27 11.62 11.46
C PHE A 44 -3.49 11.01 12.84
N ILE A 45 -3.04 11.72 13.86
CA ILE A 45 -3.23 11.36 15.26
C ILE A 45 -3.94 12.53 15.91
N ASN A 46 -5.24 12.39 16.07
CA ASN A 46 -6.12 13.43 16.58
C ASN A 46 -6.43 13.19 18.06
N PHE A 47 -6.28 14.25 18.87
CA PHE A 47 -6.52 14.20 20.30
C PHE A 47 -7.82 14.93 20.62
N TYR A 48 -8.74 14.26 21.30
CA TYR A 48 -10.04 14.79 21.71
C TYR A 48 -10.18 14.84 23.23
N PRO A 49 -11.18 15.56 23.76
CA PRO A 49 -11.51 15.55 25.19
C PRO A 49 -11.66 14.13 25.73
N ASP A 50 -11.56 13.99 27.04
CA ASP A 50 -11.65 12.70 27.75
C ASP A 50 -10.58 11.66 27.34
N CYS A 51 -9.43 12.14 26.89
CA CYS A 51 -8.30 11.30 26.45
C CYS A 51 -8.69 10.32 25.34
N ILE A 52 -9.57 10.71 24.44
CA ILE A 52 -9.90 9.97 23.23
C ILE A 52 -8.88 10.32 22.16
N ILE A 53 -8.37 9.30 21.49
CA ILE A 53 -7.38 9.40 20.43
C ILE A 53 -7.92 8.71 19.19
N GLU A 54 -7.78 9.37 18.06
CA GLU A 54 -8.12 8.82 16.75
C GLU A 54 -6.85 8.67 15.92
N LEU A 55 -6.67 7.51 15.33
CA LEU A 55 -5.60 7.22 14.38
C LEU A 55 -6.21 6.97 13.02
N ASP A 56 -5.68 7.65 12.03
CA ASP A 56 -6.17 7.61 10.65
C ASP A 56 -4.99 7.55 9.68
N VAL A 57 -5.06 6.76 8.64
CA VAL A 57 -4.07 6.73 7.55
C VAL A 57 -4.77 6.89 6.22
N GLU A 58 -4.36 7.91 5.48
CA GLU A 58 -4.80 8.19 4.12
C GLU A 58 -3.70 7.83 3.11
N ASN A 59 -4.06 7.14 2.06
CA ASN A 59 -3.19 6.95 0.91
C ASN A 59 -3.16 8.24 0.07
N LYS A 60 -1.99 8.86 -0.09
CA LYS A 60 -1.83 10.13 -0.83
C LYS A 60 -2.24 10.05 -2.30
N MET A 61 -2.14 8.87 -2.91
CA MET A 61 -2.42 8.66 -4.33
C MET A 61 -3.92 8.46 -4.58
N THR A 62 -4.56 7.56 -3.79
CA THR A 62 -5.98 7.21 -3.98
C THR A 62 -6.93 8.09 -3.17
N LYS A 63 -6.41 8.83 -2.19
CA LYS A 63 -7.20 9.62 -1.23
C LYS A 63 -8.14 8.79 -0.35
N GLU A 64 -7.88 7.50 -0.27
CA GLU A 64 -8.67 6.59 0.54
C GLU A 64 -8.10 6.45 1.94
N LYS A 65 -8.98 6.35 2.93
CA LYS A 65 -8.62 5.94 4.28
C LYS A 65 -8.36 4.44 4.30
N VAL A 66 -7.13 4.06 4.60
CA VAL A 66 -6.67 2.67 4.62
C VAL A 66 -6.53 2.10 6.04
N PHE A 67 -6.58 2.97 7.03
CA PHE A 67 -6.59 2.63 8.45
C PHE A 67 -7.41 3.66 9.22
N PHE A 68 -8.22 3.21 10.15
CA PHE A 68 -8.97 4.08 11.03
C PHE A 68 -9.29 3.35 12.33
N ILE A 69 -8.97 3.96 13.45
CA ILE A 69 -9.37 3.52 14.78
C ILE A 69 -9.49 4.72 15.72
N HIS A 70 -10.47 4.70 16.61
CA HIS A 70 -10.50 5.61 17.74
C HIS A 70 -10.61 4.81 19.05
N PHE A 71 -9.96 5.31 20.09
CA PHE A 71 -9.92 4.65 21.38
C PHE A 71 -9.74 5.67 22.51
N GLN A 72 -10.17 5.30 23.69
CA GLN A 72 -9.84 6.08 24.88
C GLN A 72 -8.50 5.61 25.44
N MET A 73 -7.62 6.53 25.81
CA MET A 73 -6.37 6.22 26.47
C MET A 73 -6.62 5.34 27.69
N ASN A 74 -6.09 4.14 27.67
CA ASN A 74 -6.15 3.21 28.79
C ASN A 74 -4.83 3.21 29.55
N ASN A 75 -3.73 3.03 28.86
CA ASN A 75 -2.37 3.21 29.32
C ASN A 75 -1.45 3.41 28.13
N PHE A 76 -0.23 3.88 28.38
CA PHE A 76 0.76 4.18 27.35
C PHE A 76 1.11 2.95 26.49
N HIS A 77 1.23 1.76 27.10
CA HIS A 77 1.55 0.53 26.36
C HIS A 77 0.45 0.14 25.34
N HIS A 78 -0.82 0.24 25.74
CA HIS A 78 -1.95 -0.02 24.84
C HIS A 78 -1.94 0.95 23.64
N ALA A 79 -1.73 2.23 23.90
CA ALA A 79 -1.65 3.24 22.84
C ALA A 79 -0.48 2.98 21.87
N LEU A 80 0.69 2.58 22.38
CA LEU A 80 1.82 2.19 21.54
C LEU A 80 1.52 1.01 20.64
N GLY A 81 0.75 0.02 21.10
CA GLY A 81 0.33 -1.12 20.27
C GLY A 81 -0.51 -0.68 19.07
N LEU A 82 -1.48 0.21 19.29
CA LEU A 82 -2.33 0.74 18.22
C LEU A 82 -1.56 1.67 17.26
N LEU A 83 -0.63 2.47 17.77
CA LEU A 83 0.29 3.26 16.95
C LEU A 83 1.22 2.39 16.11
N TYR A 84 1.65 1.26 16.63
CA TYR A 84 2.44 0.30 15.86
C TYR A 84 1.67 -0.26 14.67
N ASP A 85 0.38 -0.58 14.83
CA ASP A 85 -0.47 -1.03 13.72
C ASP A 85 -0.65 0.07 12.66
N MET A 86 -0.87 1.31 13.07
CA MET A 86 -0.89 2.48 12.18
C MET A 86 0.44 2.64 11.43
N ARG A 87 1.55 2.51 12.14
CA ARG A 87 2.90 2.60 11.58
C ARG A 87 3.16 1.52 10.54
N LEU A 88 2.77 0.27 10.82
CA LEU A 88 2.85 -0.82 9.84
C LEU A 88 2.02 -0.52 8.59
N CYS A 89 0.85 0.10 8.73
CA CYS A 89 0.03 0.52 7.61
C CYS A 89 0.76 1.56 6.75
N LEU A 90 1.32 2.61 7.35
CA LEU A 90 2.12 3.62 6.65
C LEU A 90 3.33 3.01 5.94
N GLN A 91 4.06 2.09 6.59
CA GLN A 91 5.20 1.39 5.98
C GLN A 91 4.77 0.54 4.79
N ARG A 92 3.64 -0.15 4.86
CA ARG A 92 3.11 -0.93 3.73
C ARG A 92 2.81 -0.05 2.52
N LEU A 93 2.30 1.17 2.71
CA LEU A 93 2.11 2.13 1.63
C LEU A 93 3.43 2.53 0.97
N THR A 94 4.53 2.66 1.75
CA THR A 94 5.84 3.02 1.21
C THR A 94 6.56 1.87 0.52
N THR A 95 6.27 0.63 0.92
CA THR A 95 6.92 -0.58 0.40
C THR A 95 6.09 -1.31 -0.65
N SER A 96 4.83 -0.94 -0.86
CA SER A 96 3.98 -1.60 -1.84
C SER A 96 4.46 -1.30 -3.27
N LYS A 97 5.45 -2.05 -3.70
CA LYS A 97 5.82 -2.15 -5.10
C LYS A 97 4.67 -2.85 -5.81
N LYS A 98 3.97 -2.13 -6.69
CA LYS A 98 2.93 -2.74 -7.52
C LYS A 98 3.49 -3.96 -8.24
N THR A 99 2.82 -5.08 -8.13
CA THR A 99 3.13 -6.27 -8.93
C THR A 99 2.81 -5.99 -10.39
N LYS A 100 3.81 -5.94 -11.24
CA LYS A 100 3.64 -5.70 -12.66
C LYS A 100 3.31 -6.98 -13.40
N VAL A 101 2.17 -7.00 -14.07
CA VAL A 101 1.65 -8.15 -14.81
C VAL A 101 1.59 -7.81 -16.30
N LEU A 102 2.24 -8.62 -17.12
CA LEU A 102 2.24 -8.49 -18.58
C LEU A 102 1.32 -9.54 -19.20
N LEU A 103 0.28 -9.12 -19.88
CA LEU A 103 -0.60 -9.98 -20.67
C LEU A 103 -0.07 -10.08 -22.10
N SER A 104 0.01 -11.30 -22.64
CA SER A 104 0.47 -11.49 -24.00
C SER A 104 -0.53 -12.31 -24.82
N CYS A 105 -0.85 -11.84 -26.02
CA CYS A 105 -1.58 -12.55 -27.04
C CYS A 105 -0.91 -12.38 -28.41
N THR A 106 -1.46 -12.93 -29.46
CA THR A 106 -0.89 -12.89 -30.79
C THR A 106 -0.58 -11.47 -31.27
N SER A 107 -1.52 -10.53 -31.11
CA SER A 107 -1.40 -9.14 -31.62
C SER A 107 -1.28 -8.07 -30.52
N GLY A 108 -1.57 -8.41 -29.27
CA GLY A 108 -1.63 -7.43 -28.17
C GLY A 108 -2.95 -6.68 -28.02
N LEU A 109 -3.84 -6.69 -29.03
CA LEU A 109 -5.10 -5.91 -29.01
C LEU A 109 -6.09 -6.40 -27.95
N THR A 110 -6.42 -7.69 -27.97
CA THR A 110 -7.38 -8.27 -27.01
C THR A 110 -6.89 -8.15 -25.57
N THR A 111 -5.60 -8.46 -25.34
CA THR A 111 -4.99 -8.32 -24.01
C THR A 111 -4.85 -6.87 -23.59
N GLY A 112 -4.75 -5.92 -24.54
CA GLY A 112 -4.75 -4.48 -24.24
C GLY A 112 -6.07 -4.03 -23.61
N PHE A 113 -7.19 -4.43 -24.19
CA PHE A 113 -8.52 -4.16 -23.61
C PHE A 113 -8.68 -4.78 -22.21
N PHE A 114 -8.21 -6.04 -22.02
CA PHE A 114 -8.26 -6.68 -20.70
C PHE A 114 -7.36 -6.00 -19.68
N ALA A 115 -6.16 -5.57 -20.06
CA ALA A 115 -5.26 -4.84 -19.17
C ALA A 115 -5.88 -3.54 -18.66
N GLU A 116 -6.56 -2.80 -19.54
CA GLU A 116 -7.28 -1.58 -19.18
C GLU A 116 -8.38 -1.87 -18.15
N LYS A 117 -9.24 -2.87 -18.42
CA LYS A 117 -10.33 -3.26 -17.49
C LYS A 117 -9.81 -3.81 -16.16
N LEU A 118 -8.72 -4.54 -16.17
CA LEU A 118 -8.09 -5.01 -14.94
C LEU A 118 -7.50 -3.85 -14.13
N ASN A 119 -6.89 -2.86 -14.77
CA ASN A 119 -6.38 -1.67 -14.08
C ASN A 119 -7.51 -0.83 -13.46
N GLU A 120 -8.65 -0.66 -14.15
CA GLU A 120 -9.86 -0.04 -13.58
C GLU A 120 -10.32 -0.80 -12.33
N GLY A 121 -10.42 -2.14 -12.40
CA GLY A 121 -10.83 -2.99 -11.29
C GLY A 121 -9.86 -2.94 -10.11
N VAL A 122 -8.56 -2.93 -10.37
CA VAL A 122 -7.51 -2.84 -9.35
C VAL A 122 -7.57 -1.51 -8.61
N GLN A 123 -7.84 -0.42 -9.32
CA GLN A 123 -8.05 0.90 -8.70
C GLN A 123 -9.27 0.88 -7.77
N LEU A 124 -10.40 0.33 -8.24
CA LEU A 124 -11.64 0.23 -7.45
C LEU A 124 -11.47 -0.64 -6.20
N LEU A 125 -10.64 -1.68 -6.28
CA LEU A 125 -10.39 -2.64 -5.19
C LEU A 125 -9.17 -2.29 -4.32
N ASN A 126 -8.51 -1.17 -4.60
CA ASN A 126 -7.27 -0.72 -3.95
C ASN A 126 -6.22 -1.84 -3.83
N LYS A 127 -5.89 -2.47 -4.96
CA LYS A 127 -4.91 -3.55 -5.04
C LYS A 127 -3.62 -3.10 -5.70
N ASP A 128 -2.50 -3.63 -5.25
CA ASP A 128 -1.16 -3.27 -5.74
C ASP A 128 -0.74 -4.06 -6.97
N PHE A 129 -1.51 -3.94 -8.05
CA PHE A 129 -1.20 -4.50 -9.36
C PHE A 129 -1.16 -3.43 -10.45
N GLU A 130 -0.38 -3.68 -11.48
CA GLU A 130 -0.33 -2.91 -12.72
C GLU A 130 -0.33 -3.88 -13.90
N PHE A 131 -1.32 -3.77 -14.76
CA PHE A 131 -1.49 -4.64 -15.92
C PHE A 131 -1.13 -3.91 -17.20
N ASN A 132 -0.29 -4.53 -18.02
CA ASN A 132 0.03 -4.07 -19.35
C ASN A 132 -0.09 -5.23 -20.35
N ALA A 133 -0.15 -4.89 -21.63
CA ALA A 133 -0.33 -5.87 -22.68
C ALA A 133 0.72 -5.72 -23.78
N VAL A 134 1.09 -6.86 -24.38
CA VAL A 134 2.07 -6.91 -25.47
C VAL A 134 1.69 -7.99 -26.49
N SER A 135 2.10 -7.81 -27.75
CA SER A 135 2.08 -8.89 -28.73
C SER A 135 3.14 -9.95 -28.36
N TYR A 136 2.86 -11.21 -28.67
CA TYR A 136 3.81 -12.30 -28.40
C TYR A 136 5.19 -12.06 -29.02
N GLY A 137 5.25 -11.43 -30.19
CA GLY A 137 6.53 -11.11 -30.85
C GLY A 137 7.44 -10.18 -30.04
N ASN A 138 6.87 -9.32 -29.19
CA ASN A 138 7.64 -8.37 -28.37
C ASN A 138 7.70 -8.80 -26.87
N LEU A 139 7.21 -10.00 -26.55
CA LEU A 139 7.10 -10.48 -25.17
C LEU A 139 8.45 -10.47 -24.45
N TYR A 140 9.47 -11.04 -25.05
CA TYR A 140 10.78 -11.23 -24.41
C TYR A 140 11.51 -9.91 -24.14
N ASP A 141 11.30 -8.92 -24.96
CA ASP A 141 11.90 -7.58 -24.78
C ASP A 141 11.26 -6.84 -23.61
N MET A 142 9.94 -6.94 -23.48
CA MET A 142 9.20 -6.26 -22.42
C MET A 142 9.18 -7.01 -21.09
N ALA A 143 9.28 -8.34 -21.10
CA ALA A 143 9.16 -9.18 -19.90
C ALA A 143 10.12 -8.83 -18.76
N LYS A 144 11.22 -8.15 -19.07
CA LYS A 144 12.27 -7.78 -18.09
C LYS A 144 11.73 -6.93 -16.95
N ASP A 145 10.79 -6.04 -17.25
CA ASP A 145 10.24 -5.03 -16.33
C ASP A 145 8.98 -5.51 -15.56
N TYR A 146 8.58 -6.78 -15.76
CA TYR A 146 7.38 -7.36 -15.18
C TYR A 146 7.69 -8.51 -14.24
N ASP A 147 6.82 -8.70 -13.22
CA ASP A 147 6.95 -9.74 -12.20
C ASP A 147 6.21 -11.04 -12.60
N VAL A 148 5.12 -10.88 -13.35
CA VAL A 148 4.22 -11.97 -13.79
C VAL A 148 3.91 -11.82 -15.27
N ILE A 149 3.87 -12.94 -15.99
CA ILE A 149 3.48 -13.02 -17.39
C ILE A 149 2.23 -13.91 -17.50
N LEU A 150 1.20 -13.40 -18.19
CA LEU A 150 -0.03 -14.14 -18.47
C LEU A 150 -0.16 -14.34 -19.99
N LEU A 151 -0.15 -15.59 -20.41
CA LEU A 151 -0.33 -15.96 -21.80
C LEU A 151 -1.81 -16.18 -22.11
N ALA A 152 -2.36 -15.41 -23.04
CA ALA A 152 -3.72 -15.61 -23.51
C ALA A 152 -3.90 -17.00 -24.18
N PRO A 153 -5.12 -17.56 -24.25
CA PRO A 153 -5.38 -18.88 -24.80
C PRO A 153 -4.78 -19.11 -26.20
N GLN A 154 -4.73 -18.07 -27.05
CA GLN A 154 -4.19 -18.15 -28.41
C GLN A 154 -2.69 -18.46 -28.47
N VAL A 155 -1.95 -18.18 -27.37
CA VAL A 155 -0.50 -18.40 -27.27
C VAL A 155 -0.12 -19.30 -26.09
N SER A 156 -1.09 -19.86 -25.38
CA SER A 156 -0.89 -20.74 -24.20
C SER A 156 -0.06 -21.99 -24.49
N PHE A 157 -0.12 -22.50 -25.72
CA PHE A 157 0.69 -23.64 -26.15
C PHE A 157 2.21 -23.36 -26.16
N ARG A 158 2.60 -22.09 -26.02
CA ARG A 158 4.00 -21.66 -25.89
C ARG A 158 4.47 -21.58 -24.43
N LEU A 159 3.66 -21.97 -23.45
CA LEU A 159 3.98 -21.83 -22.02
C LEU A 159 5.37 -22.40 -21.70
N SER A 160 5.64 -23.65 -22.05
CA SER A 160 6.91 -24.30 -21.74
C SER A 160 8.13 -23.60 -22.40
N GLU A 161 7.95 -23.04 -23.60
CA GLU A 161 8.98 -22.24 -24.26
C GLU A 161 9.28 -20.97 -23.48
N VAL A 162 8.23 -20.24 -23.09
CA VAL A 162 8.35 -18.98 -22.35
C VAL A 162 8.95 -19.19 -20.96
N GLU A 163 8.52 -20.20 -20.22
CA GLU A 163 9.11 -20.60 -18.93
C GLU A 163 10.59 -20.97 -19.07
N GLY A 164 10.95 -21.67 -20.12
CA GLY A 164 12.34 -22.04 -20.41
C GLY A 164 13.27 -20.85 -20.63
N VAL A 165 12.77 -19.77 -21.25
CA VAL A 165 13.50 -18.54 -21.51
C VAL A 165 13.45 -17.60 -20.31
N LEU A 166 12.29 -17.41 -19.68
CA LEU A 166 12.06 -16.47 -18.60
C LEU A 166 12.10 -17.14 -17.22
N LYS A 167 13.17 -17.90 -16.94
CA LYS A 167 13.35 -18.73 -15.73
C LYS A 167 13.13 -17.98 -14.39
N ASN A 168 13.32 -16.67 -14.36
CA ASN A 168 13.20 -15.83 -13.15
C ASN A 168 11.83 -15.12 -13.05
N LYS A 169 10.89 -15.43 -13.94
CA LYS A 169 9.56 -14.82 -13.97
C LYS A 169 8.48 -15.89 -13.71
N ARG A 170 7.38 -15.46 -13.13
CA ARG A 170 6.20 -16.31 -12.97
C ARG A 170 5.38 -16.23 -14.26
N VAL A 171 5.24 -17.35 -14.97
CA VAL A 171 4.50 -17.43 -16.22
C VAL A 171 3.29 -18.33 -16.04
N TYR A 172 2.13 -17.91 -16.52
CA TYR A 172 0.89 -18.66 -16.46
C TYR A 172 0.17 -18.57 -17.81
N ALA A 173 -0.55 -19.65 -18.16
CA ALA A 173 -1.50 -19.66 -19.26
C ALA A 173 -2.92 -19.45 -18.71
N LEU A 174 -3.72 -18.65 -19.43
CA LEU A 174 -5.14 -18.40 -19.14
C LEU A 174 -6.03 -19.41 -19.86
#